data_b8ccb7581ff5bf35d2033538872555e8
#
_entry.id   b8ccb7581ff5bf35d2033538872555e8
#
_cell.length_a   1.000
_cell.length_b   1.000
_cell.length_c   1.000
_cell.angle_alpha   90.00
_cell.angle_beta   90.00
_cell.angle_gamma   90.00
#
_symmetry.space_group_name_H-M   'P 1'
#
loop_
_entity.id
_entity.type
_entity.pdbx_description
1 polymer ?
#
loop_
_entity_poly.entity_id
_entity_poly.type
_entity_poly.pdbx_seq_one_letter_code
_entity_poly.pdbx_strand_id
1 'polypeptide(L)'
;MLHFPVLLEESVDFLINDLDGHYVDCTFGRGVHSKLILEKISSKGYLSSFDKDPEAYEFGLNFKNDNFKIRHDSFKNLDKYFKDNSINGIIYDLGTCSTHLDNAKRGFSFNKEGQLDMRFDNTVGEPFSEWLEKAKKEEIIEILYKYGDEKHARLIADAIIEMQKSSPIRTTIQLASLIKDVY
;
A
#
# COMPACT_ATOMS: atom_id res chain seq x y z
N MET A 1 1.12 18.76 1.47
CA MET A 1 -0.34 18.89 1.17
C MET A 1 -1.02 17.67 1.79
N LEU A 2 -2.02 17.84 2.65
CA LEU A 2 -2.78 16.70 3.18
C LEU A 2 -3.58 16.10 2.02
N HIS A 3 -3.32 14.86 1.69
CA HIS A 3 -4.10 14.11 0.71
C HIS A 3 -5.41 13.70 1.39
N PHE A 4 -6.53 14.13 0.84
CA PHE A 4 -7.84 13.66 1.28
C PHE A 4 -8.21 12.43 0.44
N PRO A 5 -8.60 11.32 1.08
CA PRO A 5 -9.10 10.14 0.36
C PRO A 5 -10.33 10.49 -0.48
N VAL A 6 -10.48 9.82 -1.61
CA VAL A 6 -11.67 9.93 -2.44
C VAL A 6 -12.85 9.29 -1.71
N LEU A 7 -14.02 9.96 -1.71
CA LEU A 7 -15.25 9.47 -1.07
C LEU A 7 -15.10 9.13 0.43
N LEU A 8 -14.31 9.92 1.16
CA LEU A 8 -14.01 9.67 2.57
C LEU A 8 -15.29 9.58 3.43
N GLU A 9 -16.15 10.61 3.33
CA GLU A 9 -17.39 10.69 4.12
C GLU A 9 -18.34 9.56 3.74
N GLU A 10 -18.57 9.38 2.44
CA GLU A 10 -19.47 8.37 1.90
C GLU A 10 -19.04 6.95 2.28
N SER A 11 -17.75 6.67 2.22
CA SER A 11 -17.20 5.36 2.59
C SER A 11 -17.41 5.06 4.07
N VAL A 12 -17.17 6.04 4.93
CA VAL A 12 -17.34 5.86 6.38
C VAL A 12 -18.81 5.83 6.76
N ASP A 13 -19.69 6.63 6.12
CA ASP A 13 -21.13 6.59 6.35
C ASP A 13 -21.74 5.25 5.94
N PHE A 14 -21.27 4.68 4.84
CA PHE A 14 -21.70 3.35 4.41
C PHE A 14 -21.19 2.24 5.33
N LEU A 15 -19.99 2.41 5.89
CA LEU A 15 -19.35 1.43 6.76
C LEU A 15 -20.08 1.31 8.11
N ILE A 16 -20.44 2.46 8.73
CA ILE A 16 -20.94 2.49 10.10
C ILE A 16 -22.44 2.18 10.12
N ASN A 17 -22.76 0.98 10.57
CA ASN A 17 -24.12 0.49 10.73
C ASN A 17 -24.55 0.33 12.20
N ASP A 18 -23.63 0.41 13.16
CA ASP A 18 -23.84 0.35 14.59
C ASP A 18 -22.81 1.26 15.29
N LEU A 19 -23.26 2.28 16.02
CA LEU A 19 -22.35 3.21 16.70
C LEU A 19 -21.53 2.54 17.83
N ASP A 20 -22.02 1.45 18.39
CA ASP A 20 -21.34 0.65 19.42
C ASP A 20 -20.51 -0.51 18.80
N GLY A 21 -20.46 -0.60 17.47
CA GLY A 21 -19.85 -1.68 16.71
C GLY A 21 -18.31 -1.68 16.71
N HIS A 22 -17.74 -2.80 16.29
CA HIS A 22 -16.30 -2.95 16.07
C HIS A 22 -15.97 -2.87 14.58
N TYR A 23 -15.11 -1.93 14.22
CA TYR A 23 -14.70 -1.65 12.84
C TYR A 23 -13.23 -1.94 12.63
N VAL A 24 -12.86 -2.24 11.38
CA VAL A 24 -11.47 -2.49 11.02
C VAL A 24 -11.08 -1.62 9.82
N ASP A 25 -10.00 -0.85 9.98
CA ASP A 25 -9.32 -0.15 8.88
C ASP A 25 -8.06 -0.94 8.50
N CYS A 26 -8.07 -1.55 7.32
CA CYS A 26 -7.01 -2.45 6.85
C CYS A 26 -5.83 -1.75 6.19
N THR A 27 -5.93 -0.43 6.00
CA THR A 27 -5.01 0.41 5.24
C THR A 27 -4.89 1.78 5.91
N PHE A 28 -4.39 1.77 7.14
CA PHE A 28 -4.38 2.97 8.00
C PHE A 28 -3.72 4.20 7.36
N GLY A 29 -2.57 4.02 6.70
CA GLY A 29 -1.82 5.09 6.04
C GLY A 29 -1.52 6.28 6.95
N ARG A 30 -2.24 7.39 6.78
CA ARG A 30 -2.17 8.59 7.65
C ARG A 30 -3.41 8.74 8.55
N GLY A 31 -4.22 7.71 8.65
CA GLY A 31 -5.32 7.61 9.59
C GLY A 31 -6.52 8.49 9.30
N VAL A 32 -6.71 8.92 8.06
CA VAL A 32 -7.82 9.84 7.72
C VAL A 32 -9.17 9.14 7.87
N HIS A 33 -9.33 7.91 7.33
CA HIS A 33 -10.51 7.08 7.54
C HIS A 33 -10.68 6.73 9.01
N SER A 34 -9.62 6.25 9.65
CA SER A 34 -9.61 5.90 11.07
C SER A 34 -10.07 7.04 11.97
N LYS A 35 -9.60 8.27 11.71
CA LYS A 35 -10.01 9.44 12.45
C LYS A 35 -11.51 9.71 12.32
N LEU A 36 -12.04 9.69 11.10
CA LEU A 36 -13.45 9.93 10.86
C LEU A 36 -14.33 8.83 11.46
N ILE A 37 -13.92 7.56 11.40
CA ILE A 37 -14.61 6.45 12.07
C ILE A 37 -14.69 6.70 13.57
N LEU A 38 -13.56 7.07 14.21
CA LEU A 38 -13.51 7.34 15.66
C LEU A 38 -14.36 8.55 16.07
N GLU A 39 -14.55 9.54 15.19
CA GLU A 39 -15.43 10.67 15.42
C GLU A 39 -16.92 10.30 15.35
N LYS A 40 -17.27 9.26 14.59
CA LYS A 40 -18.66 8.84 14.36
C LYS A 40 -19.15 7.72 15.30
N ILE A 41 -18.27 6.81 15.74
CA ILE A 41 -18.65 5.75 16.67
C ILE A 41 -18.83 6.27 18.11
N SER A 42 -19.58 5.54 18.92
CA SER A 42 -19.79 5.91 20.32
C SER A 42 -18.58 5.54 21.19
N SER A 43 -18.61 5.93 22.47
CA SER A 43 -17.60 5.51 23.46
C SER A 43 -17.55 4.00 23.73
N LYS A 44 -18.52 3.23 23.24
CA LYS A 44 -18.53 1.76 23.32
C LYS A 44 -18.07 1.10 22.03
N GLY A 45 -18.12 1.82 20.90
CA GLY A 45 -17.60 1.36 19.62
C GLY A 45 -16.09 1.21 19.67
N TYR A 46 -15.51 0.43 18.78
CA TYR A 46 -14.07 0.17 18.74
C TYR A 46 -13.52 0.16 17.32
N LEU A 47 -12.32 0.67 17.13
CA LEU A 47 -11.60 0.64 15.85
C LEU A 47 -10.27 -0.10 15.99
N SER A 48 -10.08 -1.11 15.15
CA SER A 48 -8.78 -1.75 14.96
C SER A 48 -8.21 -1.38 13.59
N SER A 49 -7.02 -0.81 13.56
CA SER A 49 -6.36 -0.48 12.30
C SER A 49 -5.12 -1.34 12.06
N PHE A 50 -4.83 -1.56 10.79
CA PHE A 50 -3.68 -2.33 10.31
C PHE A 50 -2.93 -1.54 9.25
N ASP A 51 -1.62 -1.64 9.28
CA ASP A 51 -0.80 -1.24 8.14
C ASP A 51 0.47 -2.11 8.09
N LYS A 52 0.94 -2.37 6.89
CA LYS A 52 2.22 -3.03 6.62
C LYS A 52 3.39 -2.05 6.67
N ASP A 53 3.12 -0.76 6.42
CA ASP A 53 4.13 0.28 6.40
C ASP A 53 4.53 0.64 7.83
N PRO A 54 5.81 0.45 8.23
CA PRO A 54 6.29 0.85 9.55
C PRO A 54 6.10 2.35 9.82
N GLU A 55 6.20 3.23 8.80
CA GLU A 55 5.97 4.67 8.97
C GLU A 55 4.48 4.98 9.28
N ALA A 56 3.55 4.24 8.68
CA ALA A 56 2.13 4.36 8.98
C ALA A 56 1.81 3.85 10.39
N TYR A 57 2.38 2.72 10.77
CA TYR A 57 2.23 2.17 12.12
C TYR A 57 2.75 3.13 13.19
N GLU A 58 3.97 3.65 13.04
CA GLU A 58 4.56 4.62 13.98
C GLU A 58 3.71 5.90 14.07
N PHE A 59 3.16 6.38 12.94
CA PHE A 59 2.24 7.51 12.94
C PHE A 59 0.97 7.19 13.75
N GLY A 60 0.41 6.00 13.58
CA GLY A 60 -0.80 5.55 14.27
C GLY A 60 -0.64 5.38 15.78
N LEU A 61 0.56 5.11 16.30
CA LEU A 61 0.83 5.06 17.73
C LEU A 61 0.58 6.40 18.44
N ASN A 62 0.54 7.52 17.69
CA ASN A 62 0.25 8.85 18.23
C ASN A 62 -1.27 9.13 18.36
N PHE A 63 -2.12 8.25 17.85
CA PHE A 63 -3.58 8.35 18.04
C PHE A 63 -3.94 7.96 19.47
N LYS A 64 -4.16 8.97 20.30
CA LYS A 64 -4.56 8.79 21.70
C LYS A 64 -6.07 8.68 21.78
N ASN A 65 -6.58 7.48 21.70
CA ASN A 65 -8.00 7.16 21.84
C ASN A 65 -8.14 5.76 22.47
N ASP A 66 -8.90 5.64 23.54
CA ASP A 66 -9.06 4.38 24.28
C ASP A 66 -9.80 3.31 23.45
N ASN A 67 -10.56 3.74 22.45
CA ASN A 67 -11.32 2.86 21.55
C ASN A 67 -10.56 2.54 20.26
N PHE A 68 -9.25 2.76 20.22
CA PHE A 68 -8.41 2.58 19.03
C PHE A 68 -7.22 1.68 19.31
N LYS A 69 -6.93 0.83 18.34
CA LYS A 69 -5.67 0.07 18.32
C LYS A 69 -5.15 -0.08 16.90
N ILE A 70 -3.88 0.27 16.68
CA ILE A 70 -3.15 -0.01 15.44
C ILE A 70 -2.25 -1.25 15.61
N ARG A 71 -2.04 -1.98 14.51
CA ARG A 71 -1.14 -3.12 14.41
C ARG A 71 -0.25 -3.00 13.17
N HIS A 72 1.03 -3.23 13.35
CA HIS A 72 1.98 -3.39 12.25
C HIS A 72 1.87 -4.82 11.73
N ASP A 73 0.91 -5.05 10.85
CA ASP A 73 0.67 -6.36 10.22
C ASP A 73 -0.14 -6.19 8.92
N SER A 74 -0.13 -7.23 8.12
CA SER A 74 -0.94 -7.32 6.92
C SER A 74 -2.38 -7.71 7.23
N PHE A 75 -3.34 -7.09 6.58
CA PHE A 75 -4.74 -7.49 6.64
C PHE A 75 -5.00 -8.95 6.20
N LYS A 76 -4.07 -9.60 5.52
CA LYS A 76 -4.15 -11.05 5.23
C LYS A 76 -4.18 -11.93 6.48
N ASN A 77 -3.82 -11.38 7.63
CA ASN A 77 -3.73 -12.06 8.91
C ASN A 77 -4.90 -11.70 9.86
N LEU A 78 -5.99 -11.11 9.37
CA LEU A 78 -7.13 -10.69 10.20
C LEU A 78 -7.73 -11.83 11.02
N ASP A 79 -7.74 -13.04 10.48
CA ASP A 79 -8.19 -14.26 11.13
C ASP A 79 -7.44 -14.60 12.45
N LYS A 80 -6.22 -14.11 12.59
CA LYS A 80 -5.44 -14.26 13.84
C LYS A 80 -5.92 -13.33 14.96
N TYR A 81 -6.62 -12.27 14.61
CA TYR A 81 -7.02 -11.20 15.54
C TYR A 81 -8.49 -11.20 15.87
N PHE A 82 -9.32 -11.70 14.98
CA PHE A 82 -10.77 -11.63 15.10
C PHE A 82 -11.42 -13.01 14.95
N LYS A 83 -12.45 -13.23 15.75
CA LYS A 83 -13.33 -14.39 15.62
C LYS A 83 -14.39 -14.11 14.55
N ASP A 84 -14.96 -15.17 14.02
CA ASP A 84 -16.11 -15.07 13.13
C ASP A 84 -17.23 -14.23 13.76
N ASN A 85 -17.85 -13.38 12.96
CA ASN A 85 -18.97 -12.50 13.38
C ASN A 85 -18.65 -11.52 14.53
N SER A 86 -17.37 -11.16 14.74
CA SER A 86 -16.96 -10.20 15.77
C SER A 86 -16.74 -8.77 15.27
N ILE A 87 -16.90 -8.53 13.96
CA ILE A 87 -16.63 -7.26 13.27
C ILE A 87 -17.91 -6.78 12.57
N ASN A 88 -18.25 -5.51 12.75
CA ASN A 88 -19.41 -4.87 12.13
C ASN A 88 -19.12 -4.36 10.72
N GLY A 89 -17.88 -3.97 10.45
CA GLY A 89 -17.47 -3.50 9.12
C GLY A 89 -15.96 -3.42 8.95
N ILE A 90 -15.51 -3.56 7.70
CA ILE A 90 -14.10 -3.50 7.32
C ILE A 90 -13.94 -2.55 6.14
N ILE A 91 -12.96 -1.65 6.22
CA ILE A 91 -12.60 -0.76 5.11
C ILE A 91 -11.21 -1.12 4.56
N TYR A 92 -11.11 -1.08 3.23
CA TYR A 92 -9.89 -1.23 2.47
C TYR A 92 -9.76 -0.04 1.50
N ASP A 93 -8.79 0.85 1.74
CA ASP A 93 -8.37 1.89 0.79
C ASP A 93 -7.08 1.43 0.12
N LEU A 94 -7.23 0.61 -0.93
CA LEU A 94 -6.11 -0.07 -1.58
C LEU A 94 -5.37 0.87 -2.52
N GLY A 95 -4.10 1.11 -2.23
CA GLY A 95 -3.24 1.96 -3.06
C GLY A 95 -2.01 2.45 -2.33
N THR A 96 -1.28 3.37 -2.98
CA THR A 96 -0.15 4.07 -2.38
C THR A 96 -0.62 5.40 -1.79
N CYS A 97 -0.11 5.76 -0.62
CA CYS A 97 -0.35 7.09 -0.06
C CYS A 97 0.65 8.12 -0.64
N SER A 98 0.32 9.40 -0.52
CA SER A 98 1.18 10.50 -1.00
C SER A 98 2.60 10.45 -0.44
N THR A 99 2.77 10.01 0.81
CA THR A 99 4.10 9.88 1.43
C THR A 99 4.98 8.83 0.75
N HIS A 100 4.40 7.76 0.19
CA HIS A 100 5.15 6.80 -0.63
C HIS A 100 5.69 7.44 -1.91
N LEU A 101 4.90 8.30 -2.56
CA LEU A 101 5.28 9.01 -3.79
C LEU A 101 6.22 10.19 -3.50
N ASP A 102 6.08 10.84 -2.35
CA ASP A 102 6.89 11.98 -1.97
C ASP A 102 8.29 11.60 -1.49
N ASN A 103 8.44 10.43 -0.88
CA ASN A 103 9.72 9.92 -0.42
C ASN A 103 10.40 9.08 -1.52
N ALA A 104 11.38 9.67 -2.22
CA ALA A 104 12.12 8.99 -3.29
C ALA A 104 12.75 7.65 -2.85
N LYS A 105 13.15 7.52 -1.57
CA LYS A 105 13.76 6.29 -1.05
C LYS A 105 12.80 5.09 -1.01
N ARG A 106 11.49 5.33 -1.09
CA ARG A 106 10.48 4.27 -1.10
C ARG A 106 10.32 3.60 -2.48
N GLY A 107 10.82 4.22 -3.55
CA GLY A 107 10.86 3.62 -4.89
C GLY A 107 9.53 3.61 -5.65
N PHE A 108 8.50 4.33 -5.20
CA PHE A 108 7.19 4.38 -5.87
C PHE A 108 7.04 5.50 -6.91
N SER A 109 7.94 6.50 -6.89
CA SER A 109 7.83 7.65 -7.77
C SER A 109 8.69 7.47 -9.03
N PHE A 110 8.10 7.63 -10.19
CA PHE A 110 8.81 7.70 -11.47
C PHE A 110 9.31 9.12 -11.82
N ASN A 111 8.93 10.13 -11.02
CA ASN A 111 9.37 11.53 -11.20
C ASN A 111 10.56 11.92 -10.31
N LYS A 112 10.88 11.11 -9.32
CA LYS A 112 11.97 11.35 -8.35
C LYS A 112 12.94 10.18 -8.41
N GLU A 113 14.22 10.46 -8.56
CA GLU A 113 15.24 9.43 -8.54
C GLU A 113 15.37 8.84 -7.13
N GLY A 114 15.22 7.55 -7.03
CA GLY A 114 15.36 6.79 -5.79
C GLY A 114 15.68 5.33 -6.07
N GLN A 115 16.03 4.60 -5.01
CA GLN A 115 16.21 3.15 -5.11
C GLN A 115 14.89 2.51 -5.54
N LEU A 116 14.96 1.51 -6.41
CA LEU A 116 13.81 0.77 -6.90
C LEU A 116 13.42 -0.31 -5.86
N ASP A 117 12.86 0.16 -4.73
CA ASP A 117 12.46 -0.69 -3.59
C ASP A 117 11.02 -1.18 -3.74
N MET A 118 10.03 -0.29 -3.74
CA MET A 118 8.59 -0.53 -3.90
C MET A 118 7.94 -1.42 -2.83
N ARG A 119 8.60 -1.71 -1.71
CA ARG A 119 7.98 -2.44 -0.59
C ARG A 119 7.16 -1.48 0.27
N PHE A 120 5.95 -1.90 0.65
CA PHE A 120 5.19 -1.20 1.71
C PHE A 120 5.88 -1.37 3.06
N ASP A 121 6.26 -2.60 3.41
CA ASP A 121 7.13 -2.89 4.54
C ASP A 121 8.57 -3.09 4.04
N ASN A 122 9.40 -2.07 4.19
CA ASN A 122 10.78 -2.09 3.76
C ASN A 122 11.74 -2.77 4.76
N THR A 123 11.21 -3.29 5.86
CA THR A 123 11.98 -4.03 6.87
C THR A 123 12.07 -5.53 6.56
N VAL A 124 11.21 -6.03 5.67
CA VAL A 124 11.13 -7.46 5.33
C VAL A 124 11.10 -7.68 3.81
N GLY A 125 11.50 -8.88 3.40
CA GLY A 125 11.53 -9.24 1.99
C GLY A 125 12.64 -8.56 1.20
N GLU A 126 12.62 -8.71 -0.11
CA GLU A 126 13.61 -8.14 -1.03
C GLU A 126 13.06 -6.90 -1.76
N PRO A 127 13.89 -5.87 -2.03
CA PRO A 127 13.54 -4.75 -2.90
C PRO A 127 13.16 -5.21 -4.31
N PHE A 128 12.31 -4.43 -4.98
CA PHE A 128 11.89 -4.77 -6.35
C PHE A 128 13.08 -4.88 -7.33
N SER A 129 14.12 -4.07 -7.17
CA SER A 129 15.35 -4.18 -7.96
C SER A 129 16.04 -5.53 -7.84
N GLU A 130 16.07 -6.13 -6.66
CA GLU A 130 16.67 -7.46 -6.44
C GLU A 130 15.79 -8.58 -6.99
N TRP A 131 14.47 -8.46 -6.85
CA TRP A 131 13.53 -9.37 -7.49
C TRP A 131 13.67 -9.30 -9.01
N LEU A 132 13.76 -8.10 -9.58
CA LEU A 132 13.85 -7.87 -11.02
C LEU A 132 15.11 -8.51 -11.63
N GLU A 133 16.23 -8.58 -10.89
CA GLU A 133 17.45 -9.25 -11.33
C GLU A 133 17.30 -10.77 -11.49
N LYS A 134 16.42 -11.38 -10.72
CA LYS A 134 16.18 -12.82 -10.68
C LYS A 134 14.99 -13.25 -11.51
N ALA A 135 14.09 -12.30 -11.82
CA ALA A 135 12.84 -12.56 -12.48
C ALA A 135 13.03 -13.09 -13.90
N LYS A 136 12.25 -14.09 -14.25
CA LYS A 136 12.16 -14.57 -15.63
C LYS A 136 11.29 -13.61 -16.45
N LYS A 137 11.56 -13.59 -17.77
CA LYS A 137 10.77 -12.77 -18.69
C LYS A 137 9.26 -13.01 -18.57
N GLU A 138 8.87 -14.26 -18.43
CA GLU A 138 7.46 -14.67 -18.34
C GLU A 138 6.79 -14.11 -17.08
N GLU A 139 7.50 -14.05 -15.96
CA GLU A 139 7.00 -13.47 -14.71
C GLU A 139 6.79 -11.96 -14.84
N ILE A 140 7.72 -11.25 -15.49
CA ILE A 140 7.59 -9.81 -15.76
C ILE A 140 6.37 -9.56 -16.66
N ILE A 141 6.21 -10.34 -17.74
CA ILE A 141 5.06 -10.24 -18.65
C ILE A 141 3.76 -10.47 -17.88
N GLU A 142 3.68 -11.51 -17.06
CA GLU A 142 2.46 -11.82 -16.30
C GLU A 142 2.07 -10.68 -15.38
N ILE A 143 3.02 -10.11 -14.63
CA ILE A 143 2.77 -9.00 -13.71
C ILE A 143 2.28 -7.76 -14.46
N LEU A 144 2.97 -7.37 -15.53
CA LEU A 144 2.62 -6.20 -16.33
C LEU A 144 1.23 -6.36 -16.98
N TYR A 145 0.94 -7.52 -17.52
CA TYR A 145 -0.33 -7.80 -18.18
C TYR A 145 -1.48 -7.96 -17.19
N LYS A 146 -1.31 -8.80 -16.16
CA LYS A 146 -2.39 -9.19 -15.25
C LYS A 146 -2.75 -8.10 -14.24
N TYR A 147 -1.76 -7.35 -13.77
CA TYR A 147 -1.94 -6.34 -12.72
C TYR A 147 -1.81 -4.90 -13.23
N GLY A 148 -1.16 -4.69 -14.37
CA GLY A 148 -0.96 -3.38 -14.97
C GLY A 148 -1.81 -3.10 -16.21
N ASP A 149 -2.57 -4.08 -16.71
CA ASP A 149 -3.28 -4.00 -17.99
C ASP A 149 -2.39 -3.52 -19.16
N GLU A 150 -1.07 -3.81 -19.05
CA GLU A 150 -0.06 -3.27 -19.96
C GLU A 150 -0.04 -4.05 -21.28
N LYS A 151 -0.42 -3.38 -22.37
CA LYS A 151 -0.51 -3.99 -23.71
C LYS A 151 0.85 -4.32 -24.32
N HIS A 152 1.88 -3.54 -23.96
CA HIS A 152 3.25 -3.73 -24.43
C HIS A 152 4.12 -4.56 -23.47
N ALA A 153 3.48 -5.32 -22.55
CA ALA A 153 4.14 -6.11 -21.52
C ALA A 153 5.32 -6.96 -22.05
N ARG A 154 5.19 -7.54 -23.26
CA ARG A 154 6.26 -8.36 -23.88
C ARG A 154 7.45 -7.50 -24.28
N LEU A 155 7.22 -6.35 -24.91
CA LEU A 155 8.29 -5.44 -25.36
C LEU A 155 9.02 -4.85 -24.15
N ILE A 156 8.28 -4.45 -23.12
CA ILE A 156 8.85 -3.93 -21.87
C ILE A 156 9.70 -5.01 -21.19
N ALA A 157 9.19 -6.24 -21.08
CA ALA A 157 9.93 -7.34 -20.48
C ALA A 157 11.20 -7.68 -21.27
N ASP A 158 11.15 -7.65 -22.62
CA ASP A 158 12.34 -7.83 -23.46
C ASP A 158 13.39 -6.76 -23.20
N ALA A 159 12.99 -5.49 -23.14
CA ALA A 159 13.88 -4.37 -22.86
C ALA A 159 14.51 -4.48 -21.46
N ILE A 160 13.72 -4.88 -20.45
CA ILE A 160 14.21 -5.10 -19.06
C ILE A 160 15.26 -6.21 -19.05
N ILE A 161 14.95 -7.38 -19.61
CA ILE A 161 15.87 -8.53 -19.63
C ILE A 161 17.16 -8.19 -20.39
N GLU A 162 17.08 -7.45 -21.49
CA GLU A 162 18.26 -7.06 -22.26
C GLU A 162 19.13 -6.06 -21.47
N MET A 163 18.53 -5.05 -20.85
CA MET A 163 19.27 -4.10 -20.01
C MET A 163 19.96 -4.79 -18.82
N GLN A 164 19.27 -5.72 -18.17
CA GLN A 164 19.83 -6.46 -17.02
C GLN A 164 21.10 -7.25 -17.34
N LYS A 165 21.32 -7.65 -18.60
CA LYS A 165 22.56 -8.33 -19.02
C LYS A 165 23.79 -7.42 -18.97
N SER A 166 23.62 -6.14 -19.18
CA SER A 166 24.71 -5.15 -19.28
C SER A 166 24.79 -4.24 -18.07
N SER A 167 23.66 -3.83 -17.52
CA SER A 167 23.57 -2.91 -16.40
C SER A 167 22.30 -3.18 -15.57
N PRO A 168 22.42 -3.65 -14.32
CA PRO A 168 21.26 -3.86 -13.46
C PRO A 168 20.45 -2.58 -13.23
N ILE A 169 19.13 -2.69 -13.32
CA ILE A 169 18.20 -1.58 -13.07
C ILE A 169 18.04 -1.42 -11.56
N ARG A 170 18.55 -0.30 -11.02
CA ARG A 170 18.61 -0.03 -9.58
C ARG A 170 17.74 1.14 -9.14
N THR A 171 17.39 2.04 -10.05
CA THR A 171 16.65 3.26 -9.72
C THR A 171 15.33 3.35 -10.47
N THR A 172 14.42 4.12 -9.87
CA THR A 172 13.09 4.39 -10.47
C THR A 172 13.20 5.08 -11.82
N ILE A 173 14.15 6.02 -11.97
CA ILE A 173 14.36 6.75 -13.22
C ILE A 173 14.92 5.83 -14.30
N GLN A 174 15.84 4.92 -13.98
CA GLN A 174 16.34 3.94 -14.95
C GLN A 174 15.20 3.10 -15.55
N LEU A 175 14.32 2.56 -14.68
CA LEU A 175 13.18 1.77 -15.13
C LEU A 175 12.19 2.62 -15.93
N ALA A 176 11.86 3.81 -15.44
CA ALA A 176 10.91 4.70 -16.12
C ALA A 176 11.42 5.14 -17.50
N SER A 177 12.71 5.46 -17.63
CA SER A 177 13.32 5.81 -18.92
C SER A 177 13.29 4.63 -19.89
N LEU A 178 13.68 3.44 -19.43
CA LEU A 178 13.62 2.23 -20.25
C LEU A 178 12.21 1.98 -20.79
N ILE A 179 11.19 2.08 -19.94
CA ILE A 179 9.80 1.87 -20.35
C ILE A 179 9.38 2.93 -21.37
N LYS A 180 9.77 4.21 -21.14
CA LYS A 180 9.45 5.31 -22.07
C LYS A 180 10.06 5.10 -23.45
N ASP A 181 11.23 4.49 -23.53
CA ASP A 181 11.91 4.23 -24.81
C ASP A 181 11.26 3.08 -25.60
N VAL A 182 10.39 2.29 -24.98
CA VAL A 182 9.61 1.21 -25.62
C VAL A 182 8.38 1.76 -26.35
N TYR A 183 7.88 2.95 -25.95
CA TYR A 183 6.71 3.62 -26.55
C TYR A 183 7.12 4.60 -27.66
#